data_a296bc153ef6637b385ffc1f7f592767
#
_entry.id   a296bc153ef6637b385ffc1f7f592767
#
_cell.length_a   1.000
_cell.length_b   1.000
_cell.length_c   1.000
_cell.angle_alpha   90.00
_cell.angle_beta   90.00
_cell.angle_gamma   90.00
#
_symmetry.space_group_name_H-M   'P 1'
#
loop_
_entity.id
_entity.type
_entity.pdbx_description
1 polymer ?
#
loop_
_entity_poly.entity_id
_entity_poly.type
_entity_poly.pdbx_seq_one_letter_code
_entity_poly.pdbx_strand_id
1 'polypeptide(L)'
;MALLVLGAGTAWASHRPNNEVLLGGAISQTGQYAEPAGRQVNSIKLWIDEVNGRGGLLGHKVVVRLLDDKSDTQTAIKLYEKLITEDKVDLLLAPYSSGITEAVANVNERYKMPFVAYGAASSPIWEKGRKYIFNIVAVAEDYQKGAVHLAKQIGVQKIAIIGQDSLFPRQAGKGAKDWAKKLGIDVVLEENYPPKQTDFTALLQKIKAAGAEAVISNSYFADAAAQLRQMRELNVNFTLYSSTVGPGLPNFPEQLGNTAEYVLGFSQWEPLP
;
A
#
# COMPACT_ATOMS: atom_id res chain seq x y z
N MET A 1 34.42 38.34 5.70
CA MET A 1 32.97 38.45 5.99
C MET A 1 32.49 37.03 6.23
N ALA A 2 32.50 36.56 7.49
CA ALA A 2 32.13 35.22 7.87
C ALA A 2 30.60 35.20 8.11
N LEU A 3 29.84 34.43 7.31
CA LEU A 3 28.41 34.22 7.55
C LEU A 3 28.29 33.22 8.70
N LEU A 4 27.81 33.71 9.83
CA LEU A 4 27.28 32.89 10.93
C LEU A 4 25.97 32.24 10.45
N VAL A 5 26.00 30.95 10.16
CA VAL A 5 24.84 30.10 10.12
C VAL A 5 24.56 29.66 11.55
N LEU A 6 23.84 30.47 12.29
CA LEU A 6 23.33 30.13 13.60
C LEU A 6 22.05 29.29 13.48
N GLY A 7 22.13 27.97 13.77
CA GLY A 7 21.40 27.33 14.82
C GLY A 7 19.86 27.40 14.78
N ALA A 8 19.22 26.69 13.83
CA ALA A 8 17.82 26.25 14.02
C ALA A 8 17.72 24.76 14.43
N GLY A 9 18.85 24.14 14.81
CA GLY A 9 18.94 22.69 15.06
C GLY A 9 18.74 22.22 16.50
N THR A 10 18.58 23.12 17.48
CA THR A 10 18.66 22.70 18.90
C THR A 10 17.36 22.67 19.67
N ALA A 11 16.22 23.04 19.09
CA ALA A 11 14.96 23.13 19.83
C ALA A 11 14.16 21.82 19.91
N TRP A 12 14.51 20.79 19.13
CA TRP A 12 13.70 19.56 19.07
C TRP A 12 14.06 18.51 20.12
N ALA A 13 15.30 18.44 20.53
CA ALA A 13 15.80 17.35 21.39
C ALA A 13 15.71 17.61 22.90
N SER A 14 15.28 18.79 23.34
CA SER A 14 15.35 19.19 24.76
C SER A 14 14.23 18.64 25.66
N HIS A 15 13.32 17.83 25.16
CA HIS A 15 12.12 17.42 25.91
C HIS A 15 12.18 16.01 26.49
N ARG A 16 13.16 15.17 26.11
CA ARG A 16 13.30 13.81 26.64
C ARG A 16 14.57 13.62 27.46
N PRO A 17 14.45 13.04 28.66
CA PRO A 17 15.59 12.90 29.58
C PRO A 17 16.73 12.00 29.06
N ASN A 18 16.48 11.16 28.04
CA ASN A 18 17.41 10.12 27.58
C ASN A 18 18.10 10.43 26.24
N ASN A 19 18.05 11.66 25.74
CA ASN A 19 18.60 12.00 24.42
C ASN A 19 18.04 11.09 23.28
N GLU A 20 16.75 10.84 23.28
CA GLU A 20 16.05 9.96 22.34
C GLU A 20 15.09 10.73 21.44
N VAL A 21 14.89 10.22 20.23
CA VAL A 21 13.78 10.58 19.32
C VAL A 21 12.78 9.43 19.32
N LEU A 22 11.55 9.67 19.75
CA LEU A 22 10.50 8.67 19.77
C LEU A 22 9.63 8.77 18.52
N LEU A 23 9.67 7.73 17.71
CA LEU A 23 8.75 7.55 16.59
C LEU A 23 7.53 6.77 17.03
N GLY A 24 6.35 7.17 16.57
CA GLY A 24 5.10 6.46 16.81
C GLY A 24 4.41 6.04 15.53
N GLY A 25 3.78 4.88 15.52
CA GLY A 25 2.96 4.42 14.40
C GLY A 25 1.96 3.36 14.81
N ALA A 26 0.84 3.29 14.14
CA ALA A 26 -0.09 2.17 14.20
C ALA A 26 -0.11 1.50 12.83
N ILE A 27 0.32 0.24 12.79
CA ILE A 27 0.49 -0.52 11.55
C ILE A 27 -0.27 -1.83 11.70
N SER A 28 -0.96 -2.28 10.66
CA SER A 28 -1.77 -3.50 10.67
C SER A 28 -0.92 -4.76 10.86
N GLN A 29 -0.61 -5.10 12.12
CA GLN A 29 0.11 -6.33 12.45
C GLN A 29 -0.81 -7.55 12.41
N THR A 30 -2.12 -7.32 12.52
CA THR A 30 -3.18 -8.32 12.36
C THR A 30 -4.25 -7.84 11.38
N GLY A 31 -5.14 -8.77 10.97
CA GLY A 31 -6.23 -8.48 10.04
C GLY A 31 -5.83 -8.60 8.56
N GLN A 32 -6.67 -8.08 7.67
CA GLN A 32 -6.54 -8.30 6.22
C GLN A 32 -5.26 -7.71 5.58
N TYR A 33 -4.62 -6.77 6.24
CA TYR A 33 -3.40 -6.11 5.75
C TYR A 33 -2.12 -6.63 6.42
N ALA A 34 -2.21 -7.65 7.29
CA ALA A 34 -1.07 -8.12 8.09
C ALA A 34 0.14 -8.53 7.24
N GLU A 35 -0.09 -9.22 6.12
CA GLU A 35 0.99 -9.68 5.24
C GLU A 35 1.82 -8.52 4.65
N PRO A 36 1.24 -7.58 3.89
CA PRO A 36 2.03 -6.47 3.35
C PRO A 36 2.55 -5.52 4.46
N ALA A 37 1.77 -5.27 5.50
CA ALA A 37 2.16 -4.39 6.61
C ALA A 37 3.30 -4.98 7.45
N GLY A 38 3.39 -6.30 7.59
CA GLY A 38 4.50 -6.97 8.27
C GLY A 38 5.86 -6.65 7.63
N ARG A 39 5.92 -6.49 6.31
CA ARG A 39 7.13 -6.06 5.61
C ARG A 39 7.55 -4.65 6.01
N GLN A 40 6.59 -3.75 6.19
CA GLN A 40 6.88 -2.40 6.67
C GLN A 40 7.46 -2.42 8.09
N VAL A 41 6.89 -3.23 8.98
CA VAL A 41 7.40 -3.39 10.35
C VAL A 41 8.86 -3.87 10.33
N ASN A 42 9.20 -4.84 9.49
CA ASN A 42 10.55 -5.34 9.36
C ASN A 42 11.51 -4.27 8.80
N SER A 43 11.08 -3.52 7.80
CA SER A 43 11.88 -2.42 7.23
C SER A 43 12.14 -1.30 8.24
N ILE A 44 11.14 -0.96 9.06
CA ILE A 44 11.30 0.02 10.14
C ILE A 44 12.34 -0.46 11.16
N LYS A 45 12.28 -1.72 11.58
CA LYS A 45 13.25 -2.30 12.52
C LYS A 45 14.65 -2.25 11.95
N LEU A 46 14.84 -2.69 10.71
CA LEU A 46 16.13 -2.65 10.03
C LEU A 46 16.68 -1.22 9.96
N TRP A 47 15.85 -0.26 9.56
CA TRP A 47 16.25 1.15 9.50
C TRP A 47 16.66 1.71 10.87
N ILE A 48 15.95 1.35 11.95
CA ILE A 48 16.29 1.78 13.31
C ILE A 48 17.64 1.23 13.73
N ASP A 49 17.90 -0.05 13.47
CA ASP A 49 19.17 -0.69 13.78
C ASP A 49 20.32 -0.01 13.03
N GLU A 50 20.15 0.28 11.74
CA GLU A 50 21.13 0.99 10.93
C GLU A 50 21.39 2.42 11.41
N VAL A 51 20.33 3.18 11.69
CA VAL A 51 20.46 4.58 12.14
C VAL A 51 21.14 4.64 13.50
N ASN A 52 20.71 3.80 14.43
CA ASN A 52 21.31 3.75 15.77
C ASN A 52 22.76 3.26 15.74
N GLY A 53 23.08 2.29 14.85
CA GLY A 53 24.46 1.83 14.63
C GLY A 53 25.40 2.91 14.09
N ARG A 54 24.85 3.96 13.45
CA ARG A 54 25.63 5.13 12.96
C ARG A 54 25.59 6.34 13.91
N GLY A 55 25.11 6.16 15.15
CA GLY A 55 25.06 7.22 16.16
C GLY A 55 23.71 7.94 16.28
N GLY A 56 22.65 7.38 15.71
CA GLY A 56 21.29 7.88 15.83
C GLY A 56 20.93 8.98 14.82
N LEU A 57 19.76 9.55 14.98
CA LEU A 57 19.26 10.66 14.18
C LEU A 57 19.70 11.98 14.79
N LEU A 58 20.57 12.72 14.10
CA LEU A 58 21.15 13.97 14.61
C LEU A 58 21.84 13.81 15.98
N GLY A 59 22.45 12.66 16.26
CA GLY A 59 23.11 12.34 17.52
C GLY A 59 22.16 11.85 18.63
N HIS A 60 20.87 11.62 18.30
CA HIS A 60 19.87 11.11 19.23
C HIS A 60 19.49 9.67 18.88
N LYS A 61 19.40 8.81 19.89
CA LYS A 61 18.96 7.43 19.70
C LYS A 61 17.50 7.40 19.20
N VAL A 62 17.22 6.66 18.17
CA VAL A 62 15.88 6.44 17.65
C VAL A 62 15.21 5.31 18.43
N VAL A 63 14.04 5.58 18.97
CA VAL A 63 13.17 4.60 19.64
C VAL A 63 11.83 4.60 18.89
N VAL A 64 11.20 3.43 18.75
CA VAL A 64 9.91 3.31 18.07
C VAL A 64 8.85 2.69 18.95
N ARG A 65 7.63 3.23 18.87
CA ARG A 65 6.41 2.65 19.44
C ARG A 65 5.48 2.26 18.29
N LEU A 66 5.39 0.96 18.00
CA LEU A 66 4.46 0.41 17.02
C LEU A 66 3.27 -0.22 17.73
N LEU A 67 2.08 0.20 17.34
CA LEU A 67 0.80 -0.32 17.80
C LEU A 67 0.12 -1.09 16.67
N ASP A 68 -0.78 -2.02 16.98
CA ASP A 68 -1.54 -2.77 15.99
C ASP A 68 -2.91 -2.11 15.78
N ASP A 69 -3.16 -1.60 14.59
CA ASP A 69 -4.46 -1.05 14.21
C ASP A 69 -5.48 -2.12 13.79
N LYS A 70 -5.07 -3.39 13.73
CA LYS A 70 -5.90 -4.55 13.37
C LYS A 70 -6.57 -4.43 12.01
N SER A 71 -5.97 -3.67 11.09
CA SER A 71 -6.56 -3.32 9.79
C SER A 71 -7.91 -2.60 9.89
N ASP A 72 -8.12 -1.90 11.02
CA ASP A 72 -9.36 -1.17 11.31
C ASP A 72 -9.14 0.33 11.40
N THR A 73 -9.89 1.07 10.59
CA THR A 73 -9.75 2.53 10.46
C THR A 73 -10.05 3.28 11.76
N GLN A 74 -11.07 2.84 12.52
CA GLN A 74 -11.44 3.53 13.76
C GLN A 74 -10.42 3.30 14.86
N THR A 75 -9.87 2.10 14.91
CA THR A 75 -8.76 1.75 15.81
C THR A 75 -7.53 2.58 15.47
N ALA A 76 -7.16 2.69 14.20
CA ALA A 76 -6.04 3.50 13.76
C ALA A 76 -6.19 4.98 14.18
N ILE A 77 -7.34 5.60 13.95
CA ILE A 77 -7.61 6.99 14.36
C ILE A 77 -7.33 7.18 15.86
N LYS A 78 -7.91 6.31 16.71
CA LYS A 78 -7.73 6.38 18.18
C LYS A 78 -6.27 6.21 18.60
N LEU A 79 -5.56 5.29 17.94
CA LEU A 79 -4.15 5.03 18.24
C LEU A 79 -3.26 6.20 17.83
N TYR A 80 -3.51 6.86 16.70
CA TYR A 80 -2.76 8.05 16.31
C TYR A 80 -3.04 9.24 17.22
N GLU A 81 -4.28 9.45 17.64
CA GLU A 81 -4.61 10.45 18.66
C GLU A 81 -3.85 10.18 19.95
N LYS A 82 -3.85 8.92 20.43
CA LYS A 82 -3.10 8.49 21.62
C LYS A 82 -1.59 8.73 21.48
N LEU A 83 -0.99 8.32 20.36
CA LEU A 83 0.44 8.52 20.09
C LEU A 83 0.83 10.01 20.20
N ILE A 84 -0.01 10.91 19.70
CA ILE A 84 0.24 12.35 19.74
C ILE A 84 -0.02 12.94 21.12
N THR A 85 -1.18 12.65 21.73
CA THR A 85 -1.67 13.37 22.90
C THR A 85 -1.19 12.78 24.23
N GLU A 86 -1.02 11.46 24.30
CA GLU A 86 -0.63 10.76 25.52
C GLU A 86 0.83 10.33 25.49
N ASP A 87 1.21 9.62 24.41
CA ASP A 87 2.58 9.08 24.27
C ASP A 87 3.59 10.17 23.85
N LYS A 88 3.11 11.33 23.36
CA LYS A 88 3.93 12.50 23.00
C LYS A 88 5.07 12.16 22.05
N VAL A 89 4.80 11.36 21.02
CA VAL A 89 5.80 11.00 20.02
C VAL A 89 6.33 12.23 19.30
N ASP A 90 7.59 12.18 18.89
CA ASP A 90 8.25 13.30 18.19
C ASP A 90 7.93 13.31 16.71
N LEU A 91 7.80 12.14 16.08
CA LEU A 91 7.47 11.95 14.66
C LEU A 91 6.50 10.78 14.51
N LEU A 92 5.74 10.79 13.43
CA LEU A 92 4.82 9.72 13.09
C LEU A 92 5.29 8.90 11.90
N LEU A 93 5.14 7.58 12.04
CA LEU A 93 5.20 6.62 10.96
C LEU A 93 3.79 6.41 10.40
N ALA A 94 3.64 6.44 9.08
CA ALA A 94 2.33 6.27 8.45
C ALA A 94 1.79 4.84 8.59
N PRO A 95 0.45 4.66 8.61
CA PRO A 95 -0.16 3.33 8.60
C PRO A 95 -0.07 2.68 7.22
N TYR A 96 -0.42 1.40 7.15
CA TYR A 96 -0.65 0.71 5.89
C TYR A 96 -2.07 0.95 5.38
N SER A 97 -2.23 0.90 4.07
CA SER A 97 -3.39 1.12 3.22
C SER A 97 -3.80 2.59 3.05
N SER A 98 -4.27 2.88 1.82
CA SER A 98 -4.76 4.22 1.48
C SER A 98 -6.00 4.63 2.28
N GLY A 99 -6.89 3.68 2.59
CA GLY A 99 -8.10 3.96 3.37
C GLY A 99 -7.80 4.37 4.81
N ILE A 100 -6.91 3.66 5.48
CA ILE A 100 -6.50 3.99 6.86
C ILE A 100 -5.69 5.30 6.86
N THR A 101 -4.76 5.45 5.92
CA THR A 101 -3.94 6.67 5.81
C THR A 101 -4.81 7.91 5.57
N GLU A 102 -5.81 7.82 4.71
CA GLU A 102 -6.75 8.93 4.44
C GLU A 102 -7.49 9.37 5.71
N ALA A 103 -7.93 8.42 6.52
CA ALA A 103 -8.63 8.71 7.77
C ALA A 103 -7.71 9.32 8.83
N VAL A 104 -6.52 8.75 9.00
CA VAL A 104 -5.49 9.24 9.93
C VAL A 104 -4.94 10.59 9.50
N ALA A 105 -4.90 10.88 8.22
CA ALA A 105 -4.47 12.16 7.67
C ALA A 105 -5.18 13.37 8.30
N ASN A 106 -6.46 13.23 8.64
CA ASN A 106 -7.22 14.30 9.30
C ASN A 106 -6.73 14.54 10.75
N VAL A 107 -6.28 13.49 11.43
CA VAL A 107 -5.65 13.61 12.76
C VAL A 107 -4.33 14.37 12.65
N ASN A 108 -3.48 13.97 11.70
CA ASN A 108 -2.19 14.62 11.47
C ASN A 108 -2.31 16.10 11.13
N GLU A 109 -3.24 16.47 10.26
CA GLU A 109 -3.50 17.88 9.91
C GLU A 109 -3.95 18.68 11.12
N ARG A 110 -4.88 18.13 11.94
CA ARG A 110 -5.38 18.79 13.16
C ARG A 110 -4.28 19.08 14.17
N TYR A 111 -3.37 18.13 14.36
CA TYR A 111 -2.26 18.26 15.31
C TYR A 111 -0.97 18.81 14.68
N LYS A 112 -0.96 19.08 13.38
CA LYS A 112 0.20 19.57 12.63
C LYS A 112 1.41 18.65 12.75
N MET A 113 1.17 17.35 12.79
CA MET A 113 2.20 16.31 12.90
C MET A 113 2.51 15.74 11.50
N PRO A 114 3.73 15.96 10.96
CA PRO A 114 4.06 15.43 9.64
C PRO A 114 4.24 13.91 9.69
N PHE A 115 3.85 13.23 8.60
CA PHE A 115 4.27 11.87 8.32
C PHE A 115 4.49 11.62 6.84
N VAL A 116 5.31 10.62 6.56
CA VAL A 116 5.61 10.17 5.20
C VAL A 116 4.78 8.91 4.91
N ALA A 117 3.95 8.98 3.87
CA ALA A 117 3.13 7.85 3.43
C ALA A 117 3.96 6.93 2.53
N TYR A 118 4.36 5.79 3.05
CA TYR A 118 5.12 4.73 2.37
C TYR A 118 4.31 3.45 2.13
N GLY A 119 3.08 3.39 2.64
CA GLY A 119 2.14 2.28 2.48
C GLY A 119 0.77 2.69 1.95
N ALA A 120 0.67 3.88 1.36
CA ALA A 120 -0.56 4.41 0.78
C ALA A 120 -0.24 5.11 -0.54
N ALA A 121 -0.99 4.80 -1.60
CA ALA A 121 -0.68 5.23 -2.95
C ALA A 121 -1.78 6.07 -3.64
N SER A 122 -2.93 6.25 -3.00
CA SER A 122 -4.09 6.91 -3.65
C SER A 122 -3.94 8.43 -3.69
N SER A 123 -3.95 9.00 -4.88
CA SER A 123 -3.80 10.45 -5.12
C SER A 123 -4.76 11.34 -4.29
N PRO A 124 -6.03 10.97 -4.05
CA PRO A 124 -6.91 11.80 -3.24
C PRO A 124 -6.44 12.10 -1.81
N ILE A 125 -5.45 11.35 -1.29
CA ILE A 125 -4.90 11.59 0.05
C ILE A 125 -4.19 12.95 0.11
N TRP A 126 -3.40 13.28 -0.91
CA TRP A 126 -2.57 14.52 -0.97
C TRP A 126 -3.17 15.62 -1.83
N GLU A 127 -4.06 15.32 -2.75
CA GLU A 127 -4.73 16.34 -3.60
C GLU A 127 -5.69 17.26 -2.84
N LYS A 128 -6.01 16.94 -1.57
CA LYS A 128 -6.86 17.77 -0.71
C LYS A 128 -6.18 19.00 -0.10
N GLY A 129 -4.95 19.30 -0.52
CA GLY A 129 -4.20 20.46 0.00
C GLY A 129 -3.68 20.28 1.42
N ARG A 130 -3.52 19.06 1.89
CA ARG A 130 -2.92 18.74 3.19
C ARG A 130 -1.45 19.17 3.24
N LYS A 131 -0.99 19.63 4.41
CA LYS A 131 0.33 20.22 4.59
C LYS A 131 1.30 19.29 5.33
N TYR A 132 0.77 18.28 6.02
CA TYR A 132 1.55 17.42 6.93
C TYR A 132 1.63 15.98 6.44
N ILE A 133 1.30 15.70 5.17
CA ILE A 133 1.38 14.38 4.56
C ILE A 133 2.24 14.46 3.31
N PHE A 134 3.20 13.54 3.22
CA PHE A 134 4.14 13.46 2.10
C PHE A 134 4.13 12.05 1.51
N ASN A 135 3.98 11.95 0.18
CA ASN A 135 4.03 10.66 -0.52
C ASN A 135 5.44 10.38 -1.04
N ILE A 136 5.88 9.11 -0.92
CA ILE A 136 7.16 8.64 -1.46
C ILE A 136 7.02 7.40 -2.36
N VAL A 137 5.79 6.96 -2.64
CA VAL A 137 5.53 5.80 -3.48
C VAL A 137 4.84 6.21 -4.78
N ALA A 138 4.91 5.37 -5.81
CA ALA A 138 4.16 5.60 -7.04
C ALA A 138 2.66 5.69 -6.75
N VAL A 139 1.95 6.51 -7.52
CA VAL A 139 0.51 6.67 -7.35
C VAL A 139 -0.26 5.43 -7.80
N ALA A 140 -1.37 5.14 -7.11
CA ALA A 140 -2.17 3.94 -7.35
C ALA A 140 -2.61 3.78 -8.81
N GLU A 141 -2.86 4.88 -9.48
CA GLU A 141 -3.29 4.95 -10.88
C GLU A 141 -2.27 4.39 -11.87
N ASP A 142 -0.99 4.31 -11.47
CA ASP A 142 0.08 3.75 -12.31
C ASP A 142 0.39 2.27 -12.02
N TYR A 143 -0.19 1.67 -10.97
CA TYR A 143 0.14 0.29 -10.57
C TYR A 143 -0.12 -0.75 -11.66
N GLN A 144 -1.20 -0.62 -12.41
CA GLN A 144 -1.56 -1.56 -13.47
C GLN A 144 -1.11 -1.12 -14.87
N LYS A 145 -0.42 0.00 -14.99
CA LYS A 145 0.08 0.53 -16.26
C LYS A 145 0.88 -0.52 -17.03
N GLY A 146 1.87 -1.15 -16.37
CA GLY A 146 2.72 -2.18 -17.01
C GLY A 146 1.92 -3.39 -17.49
N ALA A 147 0.96 -3.87 -16.69
CA ALA A 147 0.11 -5.01 -17.05
C ALA A 147 -0.78 -4.70 -18.26
N VAL A 148 -1.38 -3.49 -18.31
CA VAL A 148 -2.22 -3.07 -19.46
C VAL A 148 -1.37 -2.88 -20.71
N HIS A 149 -0.14 -2.36 -20.60
CA HIS A 149 0.78 -2.28 -21.73
C HIS A 149 1.18 -3.66 -22.25
N LEU A 150 1.51 -4.59 -21.35
CA LEU A 150 1.82 -5.96 -21.73
C LEU A 150 0.63 -6.65 -22.40
N ALA A 151 -0.58 -6.49 -21.85
CA ALA A 151 -1.81 -6.99 -22.46
C ALA A 151 -1.94 -6.53 -23.94
N LYS A 152 -1.72 -5.24 -24.19
CA LYS A 152 -1.71 -4.69 -25.57
C LYS A 152 -0.63 -5.32 -26.44
N GLN A 153 0.58 -5.44 -25.92
CA GLN A 153 1.72 -5.97 -26.64
C GLN A 153 1.54 -7.44 -27.08
N ILE A 154 0.88 -8.25 -26.23
CA ILE A 154 0.61 -9.67 -26.53
C ILE A 154 -0.72 -9.87 -27.30
N GLY A 155 -1.38 -8.81 -27.73
CA GLY A 155 -2.55 -8.85 -28.59
C GLY A 155 -3.90 -8.96 -27.88
N VAL A 156 -3.96 -8.83 -26.57
CA VAL A 156 -5.22 -8.80 -25.78
C VAL A 156 -6.07 -7.61 -26.24
N GLN A 157 -7.33 -7.85 -26.55
CA GLN A 157 -8.29 -6.84 -26.98
C GLN A 157 -9.35 -6.54 -25.92
N LYS A 158 -9.66 -7.49 -25.03
CA LYS A 158 -10.75 -7.41 -24.05
C LYS A 158 -10.25 -7.73 -22.66
N ILE A 159 -10.44 -6.82 -21.72
CA ILE A 159 -10.05 -7.02 -20.33
C ILE A 159 -11.23 -6.87 -19.38
N ALA A 160 -11.16 -7.59 -18.26
CA ALA A 160 -11.96 -7.32 -17.07
C ALA A 160 -11.11 -6.56 -16.04
N ILE A 161 -11.67 -5.51 -15.47
CA ILE A 161 -11.08 -4.77 -14.35
C ILE A 161 -11.91 -5.06 -13.11
N ILE A 162 -11.30 -5.69 -12.12
CA ILE A 162 -11.96 -5.97 -10.85
C ILE A 162 -11.16 -5.42 -9.68
N GLY A 163 -11.80 -5.18 -8.54
CA GLY A 163 -11.10 -4.68 -7.37
C GLY A 163 -11.91 -4.72 -6.10
N GLN A 164 -11.23 -4.75 -4.96
CA GLN A 164 -11.90 -4.58 -3.67
C GLN A 164 -12.51 -3.18 -3.57
N ASP A 165 -13.71 -3.07 -3.02
CA ASP A 165 -14.42 -1.79 -2.83
C ASP A 165 -13.82 -0.98 -1.69
N SER A 166 -12.57 -0.49 -1.90
CA SER A 166 -11.84 0.36 -0.98
C SER A 166 -10.96 1.37 -1.76
N LEU A 167 -10.41 2.37 -1.07
CA LEU A 167 -9.81 3.54 -1.72
C LEU A 167 -8.69 3.18 -2.69
N PHE A 168 -7.69 2.37 -2.28
CA PHE A 168 -6.56 2.02 -3.13
C PHE A 168 -6.97 1.21 -4.37
N PRO A 169 -7.72 0.09 -4.25
CA PRO A 169 -8.14 -0.69 -5.41
C PRO A 169 -8.99 0.11 -6.41
N ARG A 170 -9.87 0.99 -5.92
CA ARG A 170 -10.67 1.87 -6.80
C ARG A 170 -9.79 2.82 -7.62
N GLN A 171 -8.74 3.42 -7.00
CA GLN A 171 -7.83 4.31 -7.74
C GLN A 171 -6.97 3.55 -8.73
N ALA A 172 -6.46 2.37 -8.36
CA ALA A 172 -5.70 1.51 -9.27
C ALA A 172 -6.57 1.04 -10.45
N GLY A 173 -7.84 0.67 -10.18
CA GLY A 173 -8.80 0.30 -11.21
C GLY A 173 -9.13 1.46 -12.17
N LYS A 174 -9.30 2.67 -11.62
CA LYS A 174 -9.45 3.88 -12.44
C LYS A 174 -8.26 4.08 -13.37
N GLY A 175 -7.04 3.97 -12.84
CA GLY A 175 -5.82 4.06 -13.65
C GLY A 175 -5.74 2.98 -14.72
N ALA A 176 -6.05 1.73 -14.39
CA ALA A 176 -6.10 0.63 -15.36
C ALA A 176 -7.08 0.92 -16.51
N LYS A 177 -8.27 1.44 -16.19
CA LYS A 177 -9.28 1.83 -17.18
C LYS A 177 -8.80 2.97 -18.08
N ASP A 178 -8.17 3.99 -17.49
CA ASP A 178 -7.63 5.12 -18.25
C ASP A 178 -6.52 4.67 -19.21
N TRP A 179 -5.64 3.73 -18.79
CA TRP A 179 -4.62 3.14 -19.65
C TRP A 179 -5.21 2.23 -20.72
N ALA A 180 -6.21 1.40 -20.40
CA ALA A 180 -6.91 0.57 -21.38
C ALA A 180 -7.51 1.43 -22.50
N LYS A 181 -8.19 2.52 -22.12
CA LYS A 181 -8.75 3.47 -23.08
C LYS A 181 -7.69 4.11 -23.98
N LYS A 182 -6.55 4.54 -23.41
CA LYS A 182 -5.43 5.12 -24.18
C LYS A 182 -4.82 4.15 -25.19
N LEU A 183 -4.81 2.84 -24.85
CA LEU A 183 -4.22 1.80 -25.69
C LEU A 183 -5.23 1.12 -26.62
N GLY A 184 -6.50 1.53 -26.59
CA GLY A 184 -7.56 0.94 -27.40
C GLY A 184 -7.83 -0.52 -27.04
N ILE A 185 -7.90 -0.83 -25.75
CA ILE A 185 -8.32 -2.13 -25.20
C ILE A 185 -9.73 -1.97 -24.62
N ASP A 186 -10.63 -2.87 -24.98
CA ASP A 186 -12.00 -2.85 -24.49
C ASP A 186 -12.10 -3.35 -23.04
N VAL A 187 -12.70 -2.57 -22.16
CA VAL A 187 -13.06 -3.00 -20.82
C VAL A 187 -14.45 -3.60 -20.86
N VAL A 188 -14.53 -4.93 -20.95
CA VAL A 188 -15.79 -5.67 -21.10
C VAL A 188 -16.51 -5.94 -19.78
N LEU A 189 -15.80 -5.81 -18.66
CA LEU A 189 -16.34 -5.88 -17.32
C LEU A 189 -15.55 -4.95 -16.40
N GLU A 190 -16.27 -4.18 -15.60
CA GLU A 190 -15.71 -3.42 -14.47
C GLU A 190 -16.57 -3.68 -13.22
N GLU A 191 -15.99 -4.29 -12.19
CA GLU A 191 -16.75 -4.65 -10.99
C GLU A 191 -15.89 -4.55 -9.72
N ASN A 192 -16.48 -3.94 -8.68
CA ASN A 192 -15.88 -3.93 -7.35
C ASN A 192 -16.61 -4.92 -6.45
N TYR A 193 -15.86 -5.64 -5.62
CA TYR A 193 -16.38 -6.59 -4.65
C TYR A 193 -16.14 -6.07 -3.21
N PRO A 194 -17.00 -6.45 -2.25
CA PRO A 194 -16.89 -5.95 -0.88
C PRO A 194 -15.60 -6.42 -0.20
N PRO A 195 -15.03 -5.61 0.72
CA PRO A 195 -13.91 -6.05 1.56
C PRO A 195 -14.23 -7.35 2.29
N LYS A 196 -13.21 -8.20 2.48
CA LYS A 196 -13.29 -9.51 3.12
C LYS A 196 -14.12 -10.57 2.34
N GLN A 197 -14.41 -10.34 1.06
CA GLN A 197 -14.97 -11.39 0.22
C GLN A 197 -13.94 -12.53 0.08
N THR A 198 -14.43 -13.77 0.20
CA THR A 198 -13.60 -14.98 0.09
C THR A 198 -14.01 -15.89 -1.05
N ASP A 199 -15.25 -15.75 -1.53
CA ASP A 199 -15.76 -16.50 -2.68
C ASP A 199 -15.86 -15.59 -3.90
N PHE A 200 -15.09 -15.90 -4.92
CA PHE A 200 -15.03 -15.19 -6.20
C PHE A 200 -15.62 -16.00 -7.35
N THR A 201 -16.21 -17.16 -7.07
CA THR A 201 -16.74 -18.10 -8.08
C THR A 201 -17.67 -17.40 -9.07
N ALA A 202 -18.67 -16.70 -8.57
CA ALA A 202 -19.66 -16.01 -9.41
C ALA A 202 -19.00 -14.88 -10.23
N LEU A 203 -18.07 -14.12 -9.64
CA LEU A 203 -17.35 -13.07 -10.32
C LEU A 203 -16.45 -13.62 -11.45
N LEU A 204 -15.71 -14.69 -11.19
CA LEU A 204 -14.87 -15.34 -12.20
C LEU A 204 -15.67 -15.90 -13.38
N GLN A 205 -16.83 -16.49 -13.11
CA GLN A 205 -17.75 -16.96 -14.13
C GLN A 205 -18.32 -15.80 -14.95
N LYS A 206 -18.66 -14.68 -14.31
CA LYS A 206 -19.13 -13.46 -14.99
C LYS A 206 -18.05 -12.86 -15.90
N ILE A 207 -16.78 -12.82 -15.44
CA ILE A 207 -15.63 -12.37 -16.24
C ILE A 207 -15.49 -13.24 -17.50
N LYS A 208 -15.55 -14.58 -17.33
CA LYS A 208 -15.49 -15.52 -18.45
C LYS A 208 -16.65 -15.32 -19.43
N ALA A 209 -17.86 -15.17 -18.93
CA ALA A 209 -19.06 -14.94 -19.74
C ALA A 209 -19.01 -13.62 -20.51
N ALA A 210 -18.36 -12.59 -19.97
CA ALA A 210 -18.13 -11.32 -20.64
C ALA A 210 -17.09 -11.39 -21.77
N GLY A 211 -16.42 -12.54 -21.95
CA GLY A 211 -15.42 -12.75 -22.99
C GLY A 211 -14.13 -12.00 -22.73
N ALA A 212 -13.78 -11.72 -21.48
CA ALA A 212 -12.50 -11.12 -21.15
C ALA A 212 -11.36 -12.09 -21.44
N GLU A 213 -10.30 -11.60 -22.08
CA GLU A 213 -9.07 -12.32 -22.39
C GLU A 213 -8.05 -12.17 -21.28
N ALA A 214 -8.12 -11.06 -20.53
CA ALA A 214 -7.26 -10.80 -19.38
C ALA A 214 -8.02 -10.21 -18.21
N VAL A 215 -7.47 -10.42 -17.00
CA VAL A 215 -8.01 -9.90 -15.74
C VAL A 215 -6.98 -8.95 -15.12
N ILE A 216 -7.40 -7.72 -14.89
CA ILE A 216 -6.67 -6.69 -14.15
C ILE A 216 -7.31 -6.58 -12.77
N SER A 217 -6.73 -7.27 -11.79
CA SER A 217 -7.26 -7.38 -10.44
C SER A 217 -6.59 -6.36 -9.51
N ASN A 218 -7.40 -5.44 -8.98
CA ASN A 218 -6.96 -4.45 -8.00
C ASN A 218 -7.28 -4.98 -6.60
N SER A 219 -6.47 -5.93 -6.14
CA SER A 219 -6.70 -6.75 -4.95
C SER A 219 -5.59 -6.58 -3.92
N TYR A 220 -5.90 -6.94 -2.69
CA TYR A 220 -4.89 -7.23 -1.67
C TYR A 220 -4.48 -8.71 -1.71
N PHE A 221 -3.45 -9.07 -0.94
CA PHE A 221 -2.83 -10.39 -0.94
C PHE A 221 -3.83 -11.54 -0.82
N ALA A 222 -4.71 -11.49 0.18
CA ALA A 222 -5.67 -12.56 0.44
C ALA A 222 -6.67 -12.75 -0.71
N ASP A 223 -7.14 -11.63 -1.27
CA ASP A 223 -8.10 -11.64 -2.39
C ASP A 223 -7.45 -12.24 -3.65
N ALA A 224 -6.24 -11.80 -3.99
CA ALA A 224 -5.50 -12.31 -5.15
C ALA A 224 -5.25 -13.82 -5.02
N ALA A 225 -4.82 -14.27 -3.83
CA ALA A 225 -4.60 -15.67 -3.54
C ALA A 225 -5.89 -16.51 -3.67
N ALA A 226 -7.02 -16.00 -3.16
CA ALA A 226 -8.32 -16.68 -3.27
C ALA A 226 -8.80 -16.75 -4.73
N GLN A 227 -8.69 -15.65 -5.49
CA GLN A 227 -9.05 -15.61 -6.91
C GLN A 227 -8.28 -16.66 -7.71
N LEU A 228 -6.96 -16.73 -7.52
CA LEU A 228 -6.12 -17.69 -8.27
C LEU A 228 -6.43 -19.15 -7.92
N ARG A 229 -6.66 -19.47 -6.64
CA ARG A 229 -7.06 -20.83 -6.22
C ARG A 229 -8.39 -21.20 -6.88
N GLN A 230 -9.39 -20.32 -6.85
CA GLN A 230 -10.71 -20.56 -7.41
C GLN A 230 -10.68 -20.59 -8.95
N MET A 231 -9.83 -19.79 -9.61
CA MET A 231 -9.60 -19.92 -11.06
C MET A 231 -9.13 -21.35 -11.41
N ARG A 232 -8.20 -21.90 -10.63
CA ARG A 232 -7.71 -23.27 -10.83
C ARG A 232 -8.79 -24.33 -10.56
N GLU A 233 -9.53 -24.19 -9.46
CA GLU A 233 -10.64 -25.10 -9.09
C GLU A 233 -11.76 -25.10 -10.15
N LEU A 234 -12.07 -23.96 -10.72
CA LEU A 234 -13.10 -23.79 -11.75
C LEU A 234 -12.61 -24.12 -13.16
N ASN A 235 -11.33 -24.42 -13.32
CA ASN A 235 -10.66 -24.53 -14.63
C ASN A 235 -10.95 -23.33 -15.53
N VAL A 236 -10.86 -22.12 -14.94
CA VAL A 236 -10.96 -20.84 -15.64
C VAL A 236 -9.58 -20.26 -15.78
N ASN A 237 -9.19 -19.96 -17.01
CA ASN A 237 -7.89 -19.39 -17.34
C ASN A 237 -8.05 -18.16 -18.24
N PHE A 238 -7.11 -17.24 -18.13
CA PHE A 238 -7.02 -16.03 -18.94
C PHE A 238 -5.61 -15.92 -19.55
N THR A 239 -5.49 -15.25 -20.67
CA THR A 239 -4.18 -15.02 -21.32
C THR A 239 -3.25 -14.24 -20.41
N LEU A 240 -3.79 -13.36 -19.56
CA LEU A 240 -3.05 -12.58 -18.57
C LEU A 240 -3.90 -12.39 -17.32
N TYR A 241 -3.29 -12.59 -16.15
CA TYR A 241 -3.82 -12.17 -14.87
C TYR A 241 -2.79 -11.28 -14.16
N SER A 242 -3.22 -10.11 -13.71
CA SER A 242 -2.40 -9.19 -12.94
C SER A 242 -3.08 -8.83 -11.62
N SER A 243 -2.30 -8.73 -10.54
CA SER A 243 -2.79 -8.22 -9.26
C SER A 243 -1.89 -7.15 -8.68
N THR A 244 -2.49 -6.15 -8.01
CA THR A 244 -1.75 -5.03 -7.42
C THR A 244 -0.93 -5.43 -6.21
N VAL A 245 -1.47 -6.25 -5.30
CA VAL A 245 -0.77 -6.68 -4.07
C VAL A 245 -0.83 -8.21 -3.97
N GLY A 246 0.31 -8.80 -3.70
CA GLY A 246 0.47 -10.23 -3.56
C GLY A 246 1.66 -10.73 -4.38
N PRO A 247 1.57 -10.75 -5.73
CA PRO A 247 2.61 -11.39 -6.55
C PRO A 247 4.03 -10.86 -6.34
N GLY A 248 4.19 -9.59 -6.01
CA GLY A 248 5.49 -9.00 -5.68
C GLY A 248 6.01 -9.33 -4.26
N LEU A 249 5.27 -10.09 -3.46
CA LEU A 249 5.69 -10.49 -2.12
C LEU A 249 6.27 -11.92 -2.15
N PRO A 250 7.45 -12.17 -1.55
CA PRO A 250 8.12 -13.49 -1.60
C PRO A 250 7.26 -14.67 -1.13
N ASN A 251 6.41 -14.45 -0.12
CA ASN A 251 5.53 -15.48 0.41
C ASN A 251 4.30 -15.79 -0.47
N PHE A 252 4.06 -15.01 -1.53
CA PHE A 252 2.97 -15.28 -2.45
C PHE A 252 3.18 -16.60 -3.24
N PRO A 253 4.32 -16.79 -3.94
CA PRO A 253 4.62 -18.07 -4.56
C PRO A 253 4.85 -19.19 -3.54
N GLU A 254 5.37 -18.91 -2.35
CA GLU A 254 5.51 -19.89 -1.28
C GLU A 254 4.17 -20.51 -0.87
N GLN A 255 3.11 -19.69 -0.78
CA GLN A 255 1.77 -20.13 -0.39
C GLN A 255 0.94 -20.76 -1.52
N LEU A 256 1.21 -20.37 -2.76
CA LEU A 256 0.40 -20.76 -3.92
C LEU A 256 1.08 -21.82 -4.82
N GLY A 257 2.40 -21.99 -4.68
CA GLY A 257 3.16 -22.90 -5.53
C GLY A 257 2.93 -22.56 -7.01
N ASN A 258 2.74 -23.59 -7.83
CA ASN A 258 2.52 -23.44 -9.28
C ASN A 258 1.27 -22.60 -9.65
N THR A 259 0.38 -22.32 -8.70
CA THR A 259 -0.78 -21.43 -8.95
C THR A 259 -0.35 -19.97 -9.08
N ALA A 260 0.84 -19.60 -8.59
CA ALA A 260 1.39 -18.27 -8.73
C ALA A 260 2.21 -18.09 -10.04
N GLU A 261 2.44 -19.13 -10.80
CA GLU A 261 3.22 -19.03 -12.04
C GLU A 261 2.48 -18.17 -13.08
N TYR A 262 3.25 -17.35 -13.80
CA TYR A 262 2.75 -16.42 -14.83
C TYR A 262 1.79 -15.35 -14.33
N VAL A 263 1.70 -15.14 -13.01
CA VAL A 263 0.92 -14.06 -12.42
C VAL A 263 1.75 -12.79 -12.41
N LEU A 264 1.20 -11.70 -12.94
CA LEU A 264 1.86 -10.41 -12.93
C LEU A 264 1.59 -9.68 -11.61
N GLY A 265 2.63 -9.08 -11.06
CA GLY A 265 2.56 -8.19 -9.92
C GLY A 265 3.15 -6.82 -10.22
N PHE A 266 2.82 -5.87 -9.38
CA PHE A 266 3.46 -4.58 -9.34
C PHE A 266 4.52 -4.56 -8.24
N SER A 267 5.67 -4.00 -8.54
CA SER A 267 6.70 -3.70 -7.54
C SER A 267 7.09 -2.22 -7.60
N GLN A 268 7.38 -1.63 -6.44
CA GLN A 268 7.91 -0.27 -6.34
C GLN A 268 9.41 -0.24 -6.62
N TRP A 269 10.08 -1.31 -6.34
CA TRP A 269 11.52 -1.46 -6.45
C TRP A 269 11.90 -2.94 -6.60
N GLU A 270 12.82 -3.21 -7.49
CA GLU A 270 13.45 -4.50 -7.65
C GLU A 270 14.96 -4.32 -7.67
N PRO A 271 15.75 -5.26 -7.12
CA PRO A 271 17.18 -5.24 -7.29
C PRO A 271 17.50 -5.34 -8.78
N LEU A 272 18.44 -4.52 -9.24
CA LEU A 272 18.95 -4.68 -10.60
C LEU A 272 19.69 -6.03 -10.69
N PRO A 273 19.52 -6.76 -11.83
CA PRO A 273 20.22 -8.02 -12.04
C PRO A 273 21.74 -7.86 -12.11
#